data_ec8353bd43bb8c5e1a39c02cb6022dfc
#
_entry.id   ec8353bd43bb8c5e1a39c02cb6022dfc
#
_cell.length_a   1.000
_cell.length_b   1.000
_cell.length_c   1.000
_cell.angle_alpha   90.00
_cell.angle_beta   90.00
_cell.angle_gamma   90.00
#
_symmetry.space_group_name_H-M   'P 1'
#
loop_
_entity.id
_entity.type
_entity.pdbx_description
1 polymer ?
#
loop_
_entity_poly.entity_id
_entity_poly.type
_entity_poly.pdbx_seq_one_letter_code
_entity_poly.pdbx_strand_id
1 'polypeptide(L)'
;VLRVGDVLRPDLVARVLDAFLEDPSLEMVDRDEAVGGADGLRFRPSWSPDLLLSANAWGRCFALRNEHWRSFDPSDGDGAWWAVLLGAGLVAERVRRLCRVGTTTADRHDPTPASALGPVSAELARRGWPARPIGVDSAVWLDWAPQRWPKVSIVVPSRHSRSLLDPLLASLRTTDYPDFEVVVIDNSGRDDAKAGWYTEHFGDLDARVLWWDEQPFNYSAVNNHGAARSAGEVLVFLNDDTEARSPGWLRQLVGWASRDEIGTVGAQLLDPEGRIQHGGVVLGMDASAGHLFAGGMPDPDSMLGSTRWVRNVLASTAACVAVRREVFEACGGFDERFELCGSDVVLGLEAHIRGWRNVVVPGTGMRHMESATRDPAGGVRADLFASWWHYQRWLTAGDPYFSPSLSLESH
;
A
#
# COMPACT_ATOMS: atom_id res chain seq x y z
N VAL A 1 -20.99 -8.23 -20.24
CA VAL A 1 -22.26 -8.79 -19.83
C VAL A 1 -22.99 -7.75 -18.97
N LEU A 2 -24.29 -7.62 -19.18
CA LEU A 2 -25.15 -6.68 -18.52
C LEU A 2 -26.22 -7.45 -17.73
N ARG A 3 -26.65 -6.88 -16.61
CA ARG A 3 -27.87 -7.33 -15.92
C ARG A 3 -29.09 -6.58 -16.43
N VAL A 4 -30.26 -7.12 -16.17
CA VAL A 4 -31.53 -6.43 -16.44
C VAL A 4 -31.55 -5.11 -15.65
N GLY A 5 -31.76 -3.99 -16.34
CA GLY A 5 -31.72 -2.66 -15.76
C GLY A 5 -30.39 -1.89 -15.93
N ASP A 6 -29.30 -2.57 -16.32
CA ASP A 6 -28.05 -1.89 -16.69
C ASP A 6 -28.21 -1.21 -18.07
N VAL A 7 -27.67 -0.01 -18.21
CA VAL A 7 -27.73 0.76 -19.45
C VAL A 7 -26.31 1.11 -19.90
N LEU A 8 -25.99 0.76 -21.15
CA LEU A 8 -24.76 1.23 -21.81
C LEU A 8 -24.99 2.59 -22.46
N ARG A 9 -24.02 3.46 -22.41
CA ARG A 9 -24.02 4.65 -23.26
C ARG A 9 -23.95 4.23 -24.74
N PRO A 10 -24.69 4.88 -25.64
CA PRO A 10 -24.76 4.48 -27.05
C PRO A 10 -23.41 4.44 -27.78
N ASP A 11 -22.45 5.29 -27.37
CA ASP A 11 -21.12 5.39 -27.98
C ASP A 11 -20.08 4.47 -27.34
N LEU A 12 -20.41 3.75 -26.27
CA LEU A 12 -19.40 2.99 -25.49
C LEU A 12 -18.75 1.85 -26.33
N VAL A 13 -19.58 1.07 -27.06
CA VAL A 13 -19.08 -0.05 -27.84
C VAL A 13 -18.13 0.42 -28.92
N ALA A 14 -18.47 1.51 -29.64
CA ALA A 14 -17.61 2.09 -30.66
C ALA A 14 -16.26 2.51 -30.05
N ARG A 15 -16.27 3.22 -28.93
CA ARG A 15 -15.04 3.68 -28.25
C ARG A 15 -14.16 2.54 -27.76
N VAL A 16 -14.77 1.45 -27.27
CA VAL A 16 -14.03 0.24 -26.87
C VAL A 16 -13.37 -0.38 -28.11
N LEU A 17 -14.07 -0.48 -29.22
CA LEU A 17 -13.50 -0.99 -30.48
C LEU A 17 -12.39 -0.08 -31.01
N ASP A 18 -12.61 1.24 -31.00
CA ASP A 18 -11.59 2.22 -31.39
C ASP A 18 -10.31 2.05 -30.54
N ALA A 19 -10.43 1.90 -29.23
CA ALA A 19 -9.30 1.69 -28.33
C ALA A 19 -8.48 0.43 -28.71
N PHE A 20 -9.14 -0.69 -29.00
CA PHE A 20 -8.48 -1.92 -29.44
C PHE A 20 -7.89 -1.84 -30.86
N LEU A 21 -8.45 -0.99 -31.74
CA LEU A 21 -7.94 -0.74 -33.07
C LEU A 21 -6.72 0.18 -33.06
N GLU A 22 -6.76 1.22 -32.23
CA GLU A 22 -5.64 2.16 -32.02
C GLU A 22 -4.42 1.48 -31.41
N ASP A 23 -4.65 0.54 -30.49
CA ASP A 23 -3.59 -0.20 -29.81
C ASP A 23 -3.91 -1.70 -29.78
N PRO A 24 -3.41 -2.46 -30.76
CA PRO A 24 -3.61 -3.91 -30.83
C PRO A 24 -3.00 -4.69 -29.66
N SER A 25 -2.10 -4.10 -28.87
CA SER A 25 -1.51 -4.76 -27.70
C SER A 25 -2.43 -4.79 -26.50
N LEU A 26 -3.48 -3.98 -26.47
CA LEU A 26 -4.44 -3.96 -25.38
C LEU A 26 -5.16 -5.30 -25.22
N GLU A 27 -5.32 -5.71 -23.98
CA GLU A 27 -6.07 -6.91 -23.60
C GLU A 27 -7.37 -6.58 -22.89
N MET A 28 -7.42 -5.41 -22.21
CA MET A 28 -8.61 -4.94 -21.51
C MET A 28 -8.88 -3.46 -21.76
N VAL A 29 -10.16 -3.11 -21.87
CA VAL A 29 -10.65 -1.72 -21.83
C VAL A 29 -11.68 -1.59 -20.73
N ASP A 30 -11.46 -0.63 -19.84
CA ASP A 30 -12.29 -0.32 -18.66
C ASP A 30 -12.83 1.13 -18.71
N ARG A 31 -13.78 1.48 -17.85
CA ARG A 31 -14.41 2.80 -17.75
C ARG A 31 -15.04 3.02 -16.37
N ASP A 32 -15.43 4.25 -16.07
CA ASP A 32 -16.19 4.59 -14.88
C ASP A 32 -17.68 4.24 -15.02
N GLU A 33 -18.43 4.17 -13.92
CA GLU A 33 -19.85 3.83 -13.91
C GLU A 33 -20.67 4.77 -13.02
N ALA A 34 -21.95 4.92 -13.36
CA ALA A 34 -22.96 5.50 -12.49
C ALA A 34 -23.80 4.36 -11.88
N VAL A 35 -24.16 4.48 -10.62
CA VAL A 35 -24.94 3.48 -9.86
C VAL A 35 -26.18 4.14 -9.31
N GLY A 36 -27.37 3.59 -9.62
CA GLY A 36 -28.63 4.03 -9.02
C GLY A 36 -29.07 5.46 -9.30
N GLY A 37 -28.49 6.15 -10.30
CA GLY A 37 -28.81 7.54 -10.66
C GLY A 37 -27.64 8.51 -10.62
N ALA A 38 -27.90 9.83 -10.70
CA ALA A 38 -26.87 10.86 -10.88
C ALA A 38 -25.88 11.00 -9.71
N ASP A 39 -26.27 10.60 -8.52
CA ASP A 39 -25.47 10.79 -7.30
C ASP A 39 -24.52 9.62 -6.98
N GLY A 40 -24.65 8.53 -7.72
CA GLY A 40 -23.85 7.32 -7.50
C GLY A 40 -22.71 7.17 -8.52
N LEU A 41 -21.81 8.14 -8.65
CA LEU A 41 -20.63 7.99 -9.49
C LEU A 41 -19.60 7.10 -8.79
N ARG A 42 -19.06 6.14 -9.55
CA ARG A 42 -17.97 5.27 -9.11
C ARG A 42 -16.80 5.47 -10.06
N PHE A 43 -15.74 6.04 -9.49
CA PHE A 43 -14.45 6.17 -10.14
C PHE A 43 -13.58 4.98 -9.79
N ARG A 44 -13.21 4.22 -10.81
CA ARG A 44 -12.42 3.02 -10.59
C ARG A 44 -10.94 3.38 -10.46
N PRO A 45 -10.16 2.67 -9.62
CA PRO A 45 -8.71 2.81 -9.61
C PRO A 45 -8.15 2.39 -10.97
N SER A 46 -6.98 2.88 -11.34
CA SER A 46 -6.22 2.33 -12.45
C SER A 46 -5.83 0.88 -12.17
N TRP A 47 -5.33 0.15 -13.19
CA TRP A 47 -5.08 -1.28 -13.03
C TRP A 47 -4.13 -1.57 -11.87
N SER A 48 -4.57 -2.37 -10.94
CA SER A 48 -3.89 -2.69 -9.69
C SER A 48 -4.02 -4.19 -9.42
N PRO A 49 -3.06 -5.02 -9.87
CA PRO A 49 -3.19 -6.48 -9.84
C PRO A 49 -3.25 -7.08 -8.44
N ASP A 50 -2.67 -6.41 -7.44
CA ASP A 50 -2.72 -6.89 -6.06
C ASP A 50 -4.01 -6.44 -5.34
N LEU A 51 -4.60 -5.31 -5.74
CA LEU A 51 -5.94 -4.92 -5.31
C LEU A 51 -6.97 -5.97 -5.75
N LEU A 52 -6.79 -6.58 -6.92
CA LEU A 52 -7.69 -7.62 -7.41
C LEU A 52 -7.73 -8.85 -6.50
N LEU A 53 -6.69 -9.12 -5.70
CA LEU A 53 -6.72 -10.15 -4.65
C LEU A 53 -7.59 -9.76 -3.45
N SER A 54 -7.82 -8.46 -3.25
CA SER A 54 -8.60 -7.93 -2.13
C SER A 54 -10.03 -7.55 -2.52
N ALA A 55 -10.22 -7.07 -3.75
CA ALA A 55 -11.52 -6.66 -4.26
C ALA A 55 -11.58 -6.66 -5.78
N ASN A 56 -12.74 -6.98 -6.35
CA ASN A 56 -13.00 -6.73 -7.77
C ASN A 56 -13.51 -5.30 -7.97
N ALA A 57 -12.59 -4.32 -7.95
CA ALA A 57 -12.92 -2.92 -8.15
C ALA A 57 -13.44 -2.61 -9.57
N TRP A 58 -13.21 -3.51 -10.54
CA TRP A 58 -13.64 -3.36 -11.94
C TRP A 58 -15.04 -3.90 -12.20
N GLY A 59 -15.60 -4.63 -11.21
CA GLY A 59 -16.96 -5.17 -11.29
C GLY A 59 -17.11 -6.16 -12.44
N ARG A 60 -18.23 -6.07 -13.16
CA ARG A 60 -18.60 -7.00 -14.25
C ARG A 60 -18.62 -6.35 -15.63
N CYS A 61 -18.39 -5.08 -15.72
CA CYS A 61 -18.60 -4.32 -16.93
C CYS A 61 -17.26 -3.79 -17.46
N PHE A 62 -16.54 -4.64 -18.15
CA PHE A 62 -15.27 -4.38 -18.85
C PHE A 62 -15.25 -5.11 -20.19
N ALA A 63 -14.38 -4.72 -21.08
CA ALA A 63 -14.12 -5.44 -22.33
C ALA A 63 -12.77 -6.13 -22.25
N LEU A 64 -12.74 -7.42 -22.51
CA LEU A 64 -11.53 -8.24 -22.60
C LEU A 64 -11.43 -8.87 -23.97
N ARG A 65 -10.21 -9.18 -24.43
CA ARG A 65 -10.02 -10.02 -25.60
C ARG A 65 -10.65 -11.40 -25.40
N ASN A 66 -11.13 -11.96 -26.50
CA ASN A 66 -11.94 -13.19 -26.47
C ASN A 66 -11.21 -14.40 -25.87
N GLU A 67 -9.90 -14.44 -25.93
CA GLU A 67 -9.08 -15.53 -25.37
C GLU A 67 -9.19 -15.67 -23.86
N HIS A 68 -9.43 -14.57 -23.13
CA HIS A 68 -9.58 -14.58 -21.68
C HIS A 68 -10.94 -15.11 -21.20
N TRP A 69 -11.94 -15.18 -22.09
CA TRP A 69 -13.29 -15.63 -21.75
C TRP A 69 -13.46 -17.15 -21.77
N ARG A 70 -12.45 -17.90 -22.16
CA ARG A 70 -12.54 -19.37 -22.31
C ARG A 70 -12.79 -20.09 -21.00
N SER A 71 -12.37 -19.51 -19.86
CA SER A 71 -12.55 -20.05 -18.50
C SER A 71 -13.77 -19.46 -17.79
N PHE A 72 -14.58 -18.63 -18.46
CA PHE A 72 -15.75 -18.02 -17.84
C PHE A 72 -16.87 -19.03 -17.69
N ASP A 73 -17.26 -19.32 -16.43
CA ASP A 73 -18.44 -20.11 -16.11
C ASP A 73 -19.49 -19.25 -15.42
N PRO A 74 -20.61 -18.93 -16.09
CA PRO A 74 -21.66 -18.10 -15.49
C PRO A 74 -22.33 -18.74 -14.28
N SER A 75 -22.19 -20.07 -14.07
CA SER A 75 -22.73 -20.75 -12.91
C SER A 75 -22.03 -20.35 -11.60
N ASP A 76 -20.81 -19.83 -11.67
CA ASP A 76 -20.04 -19.31 -10.53
C ASP A 76 -20.54 -17.92 -10.04
N GLY A 77 -21.61 -17.41 -10.65
CA GLY A 77 -22.21 -16.14 -10.26
C GLY A 77 -21.24 -14.96 -10.33
N ASP A 78 -21.16 -14.15 -9.27
CA ASP A 78 -20.28 -13.00 -9.23
C ASP A 78 -18.80 -13.37 -9.13
N GLY A 79 -18.47 -14.57 -8.65
CA GLY A 79 -17.13 -15.13 -8.64
C GLY A 79 -16.53 -15.33 -10.03
N ALA A 80 -17.38 -15.63 -11.04
CA ALA A 80 -16.94 -15.82 -12.42
C ALA A 80 -16.18 -14.60 -13.01
N TRP A 81 -16.67 -13.40 -12.72
CA TRP A 81 -16.02 -12.15 -13.18
C TRP A 81 -14.66 -11.96 -12.55
N TRP A 82 -14.58 -12.29 -11.27
CA TRP A 82 -13.33 -12.20 -10.53
C TRP A 82 -12.31 -13.22 -11.04
N ALA A 83 -12.76 -14.46 -11.26
CA ALA A 83 -11.93 -15.54 -11.81
C ALA A 83 -11.34 -15.17 -13.19
N VAL A 84 -12.16 -14.58 -14.07
CA VAL A 84 -11.70 -14.14 -15.41
C VAL A 84 -10.63 -13.07 -15.30
N LEU A 85 -10.82 -12.05 -14.46
CA LEU A 85 -9.83 -10.98 -14.30
C LEU A 85 -8.51 -11.48 -13.68
N LEU A 86 -8.59 -12.34 -12.66
CA LEU A 86 -7.41 -12.97 -12.05
C LEU A 86 -6.69 -13.88 -13.06
N GLY A 87 -7.46 -14.73 -13.76
CA GLY A 87 -6.92 -15.67 -14.75
C GLY A 87 -6.30 -15.00 -15.98
N ALA A 88 -6.75 -13.79 -16.31
CA ALA A 88 -6.20 -13.04 -17.45
C ALA A 88 -4.75 -12.59 -17.25
N GLY A 89 -4.29 -12.46 -16.00
CA GLY A 89 -2.88 -12.11 -15.70
C GLY A 89 -2.42 -10.78 -16.29
N LEU A 90 -3.33 -9.80 -16.36
CA LEU A 90 -3.09 -8.53 -17.05
C LEU A 90 -1.99 -7.69 -16.41
N VAL A 91 -1.22 -7.01 -17.24
CA VAL A 91 -0.28 -5.96 -16.84
C VAL A 91 -0.85 -4.58 -17.19
N ALA A 92 -0.42 -3.54 -16.46
CA ALA A 92 -1.01 -2.21 -16.56
C ALA A 92 -0.94 -1.63 -17.99
N GLU A 93 0.14 -1.89 -18.71
CA GLU A 93 0.39 -1.41 -20.08
C GLU A 93 -0.60 -1.97 -21.11
N ARG A 94 -1.26 -3.08 -20.79
CA ARG A 94 -2.27 -3.74 -21.63
C ARG A 94 -3.71 -3.43 -21.24
N VAL A 95 -3.89 -2.53 -20.25
CA VAL A 95 -5.20 -2.10 -19.78
C VAL A 95 -5.39 -0.63 -20.07
N ARG A 96 -6.40 -0.29 -20.86
CA ARG A 96 -6.77 1.11 -21.15
C ARG A 96 -8.03 1.49 -20.40
N ARG A 97 -7.99 2.62 -19.72
CA ARG A 97 -9.16 3.23 -19.11
C ARG A 97 -9.76 4.29 -20.02
N LEU A 98 -11.06 4.22 -20.23
CA LEU A 98 -11.85 5.30 -20.77
C LEU A 98 -12.32 6.18 -19.61
N CYS A 99 -11.73 7.38 -19.44
CA CYS A 99 -12.03 8.33 -18.35
C CYS A 99 -13.41 8.96 -18.54
N ARG A 100 -14.45 8.15 -18.43
CA ARG A 100 -15.86 8.55 -18.53
C ARG A 100 -16.80 7.50 -17.99
N VAL A 101 -17.96 7.95 -17.58
CA VAL A 101 -19.09 7.06 -17.26
C VAL A 101 -19.57 6.40 -18.55
N GLY A 102 -19.33 5.11 -18.66
CA GLY A 102 -19.73 4.30 -19.84
C GLY A 102 -20.98 3.47 -19.59
N THR A 103 -21.32 3.19 -18.34
CA THR A 103 -22.51 2.44 -17.95
C THR A 103 -23.22 3.08 -16.78
N THR A 104 -24.55 2.88 -16.74
CA THR A 104 -25.36 3.09 -15.56
C THR A 104 -25.88 1.74 -15.11
N THR A 105 -25.60 1.34 -13.86
CA THR A 105 -26.08 0.10 -13.25
C THR A 105 -27.29 0.40 -12.37
N ALA A 106 -28.31 -0.48 -12.41
CA ALA A 106 -29.51 -0.30 -11.63
C ALA A 106 -29.24 -0.39 -10.12
N ASP A 107 -28.31 -1.26 -9.73
CA ASP A 107 -27.94 -1.53 -8.36
C ASP A 107 -26.44 -1.38 -8.15
N ARG A 108 -26.08 -0.94 -6.93
CA ARG A 108 -24.73 -1.09 -6.44
C ARG A 108 -24.49 -2.58 -6.18
N HIS A 109 -23.75 -3.20 -7.06
CA HIS A 109 -23.41 -4.61 -6.93
C HIS A 109 -21.90 -4.74 -6.76
N ASP A 110 -21.46 -4.80 -5.52
CA ASP A 110 -20.13 -5.26 -5.18
C ASP A 110 -20.17 -6.78 -4.99
N PRO A 111 -19.31 -7.54 -5.69
CA PRO A 111 -19.15 -8.95 -5.41
C PRO A 111 -18.85 -9.12 -3.92
N THR A 112 -19.59 -9.99 -3.26
CA THR A 112 -19.36 -10.26 -1.85
C THR A 112 -18.00 -10.93 -1.67
N PRO A 113 -17.28 -10.69 -0.56
CA PRO A 113 -16.05 -11.41 -0.27
C PRO A 113 -16.21 -12.94 -0.37
N ALA A 114 -17.37 -13.47 -0.03
CA ALA A 114 -17.65 -14.90 -0.13
C ALA A 114 -17.55 -15.43 -1.57
N SER A 115 -18.01 -14.68 -2.58
CA SER A 115 -17.90 -15.09 -3.99
C SER A 115 -16.46 -15.01 -4.53
N ALA A 116 -15.58 -14.29 -3.84
CA ALA A 116 -14.18 -14.14 -4.21
C ALA A 116 -13.27 -15.24 -3.68
N LEU A 117 -13.66 -15.93 -2.59
CA LEU A 117 -12.75 -16.84 -1.89
C LEU A 117 -12.23 -17.95 -2.79
N GLY A 118 -13.10 -18.55 -3.61
CA GLY A 118 -12.72 -19.57 -4.58
C GLY A 118 -11.71 -19.05 -5.63
N PRO A 119 -12.09 -18.04 -6.41
CA PRO A 119 -11.19 -17.42 -7.41
C PRO A 119 -9.85 -16.95 -6.84
N VAL A 120 -9.84 -16.26 -5.69
CA VAL A 120 -8.60 -15.80 -5.06
C VAL A 120 -7.77 -17.00 -4.57
N SER A 121 -8.39 -18.04 -3.99
CA SER A 121 -7.67 -19.25 -3.59
C SER A 121 -6.99 -19.94 -4.78
N ALA A 122 -7.67 -20.05 -5.91
CA ALA A 122 -7.10 -20.61 -7.14
C ALA A 122 -5.90 -19.77 -7.63
N GLU A 123 -6.02 -18.45 -7.60
CA GLU A 123 -4.94 -17.56 -8.01
C GLU A 123 -3.72 -17.63 -7.06
N LEU A 124 -3.95 -17.71 -5.74
CA LEU A 124 -2.87 -17.91 -4.76
C LEU A 124 -2.12 -19.23 -5.00
N ALA A 125 -2.86 -20.30 -5.29
CA ALA A 125 -2.26 -21.57 -5.64
C ALA A 125 -1.43 -21.50 -6.93
N ARG A 126 -1.95 -20.82 -7.97
CA ARG A 126 -1.24 -20.59 -9.24
C ARG A 126 0.06 -19.81 -9.04
N ARG A 127 0.05 -18.80 -8.16
CA ARG A 127 1.26 -18.01 -7.79
C ARG A 127 2.21 -18.77 -6.85
N GLY A 128 1.78 -19.87 -6.25
CA GLY A 128 2.53 -20.57 -5.21
C GLY A 128 2.63 -19.75 -3.91
N TRP A 129 1.67 -18.87 -3.66
CA TRP A 129 1.66 -18.03 -2.46
C TRP A 129 1.08 -18.79 -1.27
N PRO A 130 1.80 -18.88 -0.15
CA PRO A 130 1.38 -19.65 1.02
C PRO A 130 0.40 -18.85 1.88
N ALA A 131 -0.77 -18.59 1.33
CA ALA A 131 -1.84 -17.85 2.00
C ALA A 131 -3.20 -18.44 1.65
N ARG A 132 -4.19 -18.17 2.49
CA ARG A 132 -5.60 -18.45 2.20
C ARG A 132 -6.40 -17.14 2.23
N PRO A 133 -7.40 -16.98 1.35
CA PRO A 133 -8.24 -15.80 1.39
C PRO A 133 -9.24 -15.90 2.55
N ILE A 134 -9.46 -14.80 3.25
CA ILE A 134 -10.48 -14.63 4.28
C ILE A 134 -11.35 -13.41 3.96
N GLY A 135 -12.66 -13.54 4.11
CA GLY A 135 -13.58 -12.41 3.94
C GLY A 135 -13.56 -11.52 5.19
N VAL A 136 -13.33 -10.24 5.00
CA VAL A 136 -13.37 -9.23 6.07
C VAL A 136 -14.17 -8.04 5.58
N ASP A 137 -15.36 -7.85 6.11
CA ASP A 137 -16.32 -6.81 5.69
C ASP A 137 -16.53 -6.80 4.15
N SER A 138 -16.07 -5.75 3.47
CA SER A 138 -16.17 -5.57 2.02
C SER A 138 -14.92 -5.99 1.25
N ALA A 139 -13.96 -6.67 1.91
CA ALA A 139 -12.66 -7.02 1.35
C ALA A 139 -12.33 -8.50 1.51
N VAL A 140 -11.39 -8.98 0.71
CA VAL A 140 -10.67 -10.22 0.96
C VAL A 140 -9.29 -9.86 1.50
N TRP A 141 -8.92 -10.45 2.61
CA TRP A 141 -7.57 -10.38 3.15
C TRP A 141 -6.87 -11.72 3.02
N LEU A 142 -5.55 -11.72 3.14
CA LEU A 142 -4.75 -12.92 3.03
C LEU A 142 -4.26 -13.35 4.41
N ASP A 143 -4.64 -14.57 4.81
CA ASP A 143 -4.12 -15.24 6.01
C ASP A 143 -2.87 -16.01 5.59
N TRP A 144 -1.71 -15.48 5.93
CA TRP A 144 -0.40 -15.99 5.51
C TRP A 144 0.07 -17.14 6.39
N ALA A 145 0.52 -18.22 5.75
CA ALA A 145 1.04 -19.42 6.43
C ALA A 145 2.27 -20.00 5.68
N PRO A 146 3.38 -19.25 5.58
CA PRO A 146 4.59 -19.77 4.95
C PRO A 146 5.20 -20.89 5.80
N GLN A 147 5.95 -21.80 5.16
CA GLN A 147 6.68 -22.86 5.88
C GLN A 147 7.73 -22.29 6.83
N ARG A 148 8.34 -21.16 6.47
CA ARG A 148 9.28 -20.40 7.29
C ARG A 148 8.96 -18.92 7.19
N TRP A 149 8.89 -18.28 8.32
CA TRP A 149 8.86 -16.83 8.40
C TRP A 149 10.30 -16.28 8.36
N PRO A 150 10.61 -15.29 7.52
CA PRO A 150 11.93 -14.67 7.50
C PRO A 150 12.20 -13.91 8.80
N LYS A 151 13.48 -13.80 9.20
CA LYS A 151 13.86 -12.91 10.30
C LYS A 151 13.56 -11.46 9.91
N VAL A 152 12.98 -10.69 10.83
CA VAL A 152 12.66 -9.27 10.65
C VAL A 152 13.56 -8.41 11.51
N SER A 153 14.02 -7.27 10.98
CA SER A 153 14.61 -6.21 11.77
C SER A 153 13.70 -4.98 11.76
N ILE A 154 13.21 -4.61 12.92
CA ILE A 154 12.44 -3.37 13.11
C ILE A 154 13.42 -2.26 13.45
N VAL A 155 13.57 -1.28 12.54
CA VAL A 155 14.50 -0.15 12.66
C VAL A 155 13.72 1.06 13.13
N VAL A 156 14.10 1.61 14.29
CA VAL A 156 13.38 2.69 14.98
C VAL A 156 14.32 3.86 15.25
N PRO A 157 14.27 4.95 14.48
CA PRO A 157 14.97 6.18 14.84
C PRO A 157 14.26 6.85 16.03
N SER A 158 15.02 7.34 17.03
CA SER A 158 14.45 7.97 18.22
C SER A 158 15.38 9.04 18.80
N ARG A 159 14.78 10.05 19.44
CA ARG A 159 15.46 11.06 20.27
C ARG A 159 15.33 10.75 21.76
N HIS A 160 15.19 9.50 22.13
CA HIS A 160 14.96 9.07 23.51
C HIS A 160 13.67 9.67 24.10
N SER A 161 12.63 9.81 23.32
CA SER A 161 11.32 10.26 23.82
C SER A 161 10.62 9.10 24.54
N ARG A 162 10.77 9.03 25.87
CA ARG A 162 10.21 7.94 26.68
C ARG A 162 8.69 7.82 26.54
N SER A 163 7.99 8.95 26.46
CA SER A 163 6.53 8.97 26.26
C SER A 163 6.06 8.36 24.94
N LEU A 164 6.94 8.25 23.95
CA LEU A 164 6.69 7.59 22.67
C LEU A 164 7.22 6.15 22.67
N LEU A 165 8.44 5.96 23.19
CA LEU A 165 9.08 4.64 23.23
C LEU A 165 8.33 3.64 24.12
N ASP A 166 7.80 4.07 25.27
CA ASP A 166 7.08 3.17 26.20
C ASP A 166 5.86 2.50 25.54
N PRO A 167 4.90 3.22 24.92
CA PRO A 167 3.78 2.58 24.22
C PRO A 167 4.22 1.77 23.00
N LEU A 168 5.23 2.23 22.24
CA LEU A 168 5.78 1.47 21.12
C LEU A 168 6.32 0.11 21.61
N LEU A 169 7.26 0.10 22.56
CA LEU A 169 7.86 -1.14 23.09
C LEU A 169 6.82 -2.07 23.72
N ALA A 170 5.81 -1.49 24.43
CA ALA A 170 4.70 -2.28 24.96
C ALA A 170 3.90 -2.97 23.85
N SER A 171 3.64 -2.28 22.74
CA SER A 171 2.93 -2.85 21.59
C SER A 171 3.75 -3.91 20.85
N LEU A 172 5.07 -3.73 20.75
CA LEU A 172 5.96 -4.71 20.12
C LEU A 172 6.01 -6.02 20.90
N ARG A 173 5.91 -6.01 22.24
CA ARG A 173 5.83 -7.25 23.05
C ARG A 173 4.61 -8.09 22.78
N THR A 174 3.53 -7.49 22.27
CA THR A 174 2.29 -8.22 21.92
C THR A 174 2.29 -8.71 20.47
N THR A 175 3.36 -8.45 19.71
CA THR A 175 3.45 -8.82 18.30
C THR A 175 3.55 -10.33 18.14
N ASP A 176 2.59 -10.92 17.42
CA ASP A 176 2.59 -12.32 17.04
C ASP A 176 3.44 -12.54 15.78
N TYR A 177 4.75 -12.66 16.00
CA TYR A 177 5.72 -12.99 14.95
C TYR A 177 6.87 -13.80 15.53
N PRO A 178 7.34 -14.88 14.84
CA PRO A 178 8.23 -15.86 15.46
C PRO A 178 9.68 -15.39 15.66
N ASP A 179 10.20 -14.52 14.80
CA ASP A 179 11.63 -14.13 14.81
C ASP A 179 11.81 -12.68 14.34
N PHE A 180 11.93 -11.76 15.27
CA PHE A 180 12.25 -10.37 14.98
C PHE A 180 13.18 -9.75 16.02
N GLU A 181 13.99 -8.81 15.60
CA GLU A 181 14.79 -7.94 16.44
C GLU A 181 14.34 -6.49 16.33
N VAL A 182 14.58 -5.71 17.38
CA VAL A 182 14.34 -4.26 17.39
C VAL A 182 15.67 -3.53 17.48
N VAL A 183 15.94 -2.67 16.50
CA VAL A 183 17.15 -1.85 16.45
C VAL A 183 16.74 -0.39 16.60
N VAL A 184 16.89 0.15 17.82
CA VAL A 184 16.64 1.57 18.10
C VAL A 184 17.90 2.35 17.75
N ILE A 185 17.79 3.42 16.97
CA ILE A 185 18.88 4.33 16.67
C ILE A 185 18.63 5.64 17.43
N ASP A 186 19.34 5.84 18.54
CA ASP A 186 19.18 6.99 19.39
C ASP A 186 20.12 8.12 18.96
N ASN A 187 19.53 9.25 18.54
CA ASN A 187 20.26 10.44 18.11
C ASN A 187 20.27 11.58 19.17
N SER A 188 19.96 11.26 20.42
CA SER A 188 19.94 12.23 21.52
C SER A 188 21.28 12.35 22.28
N GLY A 189 22.30 11.62 21.82
CA GLY A 189 23.59 11.50 22.48
C GLY A 189 23.60 10.44 23.59
N ARG A 190 24.69 9.68 23.64
CA ARG A 190 24.86 8.58 24.60
C ARG A 190 25.12 9.09 26.01
N ASP A 191 24.43 8.53 26.97
CA ASP A 191 24.79 8.59 28.39
C ASP A 191 24.37 7.28 29.10
N ASP A 192 24.95 7.05 30.31
CA ASP A 192 24.74 5.81 31.05
C ASP A 192 23.30 5.66 31.59
N ALA A 193 22.62 6.78 31.87
CA ALA A 193 21.24 6.74 32.35
C ALA A 193 20.30 6.31 31.22
N LYS A 194 20.52 6.80 29.99
CA LYS A 194 19.76 6.36 28.81
C LYS A 194 20.05 4.90 28.48
N ALA A 195 21.32 4.49 28.52
CA ALA A 195 21.69 3.10 28.28
C ALA A 195 21.04 2.14 29.30
N GLY A 196 21.03 2.53 30.59
CA GLY A 196 20.33 1.81 31.64
C GLY A 196 18.81 1.73 31.40
N TRP A 197 18.19 2.82 31.01
CA TRP A 197 16.78 2.86 30.67
C TRP A 197 16.43 1.89 29.53
N TYR A 198 17.19 1.89 28.43
CA TYR A 198 16.98 0.95 27.33
C TYR A 198 17.11 -0.50 27.79
N THR A 199 18.13 -0.83 28.57
CA THR A 199 18.34 -2.18 29.09
C THR A 199 17.14 -2.65 29.93
N GLU A 200 16.59 -1.78 30.77
CA GLU A 200 15.42 -2.06 31.60
C GLU A 200 14.15 -2.22 30.74
N HIS A 201 13.93 -1.31 29.76
CA HIS A 201 12.67 -1.22 29.02
C HIS A 201 12.62 -2.14 27.78
N PHE A 202 13.72 -2.69 27.32
CA PHE A 202 13.68 -3.74 26.30
C PHE A 202 13.12 -5.05 26.88
N GLY A 203 13.38 -5.36 28.16
CA GLY A 203 12.84 -6.53 28.83
C GLY A 203 13.21 -7.84 28.09
N ASP A 204 12.20 -8.55 27.63
CA ASP A 204 12.32 -9.82 26.89
C ASP A 204 12.38 -9.67 25.36
N LEU A 205 12.31 -8.44 24.84
CA LEU A 205 12.48 -8.20 23.41
C LEU A 205 13.94 -8.45 22.98
N ASP A 206 14.14 -9.12 21.84
CA ASP A 206 15.44 -9.09 21.15
C ASP A 206 15.67 -7.69 20.60
N ALA A 207 16.23 -6.82 21.46
CA ALA A 207 16.32 -5.40 21.17
C ALA A 207 17.70 -4.83 21.57
N ARG A 208 18.17 -3.87 20.81
CA ARG A 208 19.39 -3.12 21.10
C ARG A 208 19.29 -1.66 20.66
N VAL A 209 20.12 -0.82 21.31
CA VAL A 209 20.27 0.59 20.92
C VAL A 209 21.60 0.78 20.19
N LEU A 210 21.56 1.51 19.08
CA LEU A 210 22.70 2.08 18.39
C LEU A 210 22.69 3.58 18.63
N TRP A 211 23.86 4.15 18.91
CA TRP A 211 23.99 5.59 19.16
C TRP A 211 24.39 6.28 17.88
N TRP A 212 23.71 7.41 17.59
CA TRP A 212 23.95 8.23 16.41
C TRP A 212 24.34 9.67 16.85
N ASP A 213 25.57 10.03 16.65
CA ASP A 213 26.12 11.30 17.11
C ASP A 213 26.36 12.31 15.94
N GLU A 214 26.08 11.92 14.69
CA GLU A 214 26.29 12.78 13.54
C GLU A 214 25.25 13.92 13.46
N GLN A 215 25.72 15.11 13.09
CA GLN A 215 24.90 16.31 12.95
C GLN A 215 25.19 16.98 11.59
N PRO A 216 24.20 17.62 10.93
CA PRO A 216 22.79 17.69 11.36
C PRO A 216 22.09 16.34 11.32
N PHE A 217 20.94 16.21 12.00
CA PHE A 217 20.11 15.02 11.93
C PHE A 217 19.65 14.77 10.49
N ASN A 218 19.77 13.54 10.05
CA ASN A 218 19.31 13.08 8.75
C ASN A 218 18.55 11.77 8.91
N TYR A 219 17.23 11.81 8.70
CA TYR A 219 16.33 10.65 8.86
C TYR A 219 16.74 9.46 7.97
N SER A 220 17.13 9.77 6.72
CA SER A 220 17.56 8.75 5.75
C SER A 220 18.83 8.06 6.21
N ALA A 221 19.84 8.81 6.62
CA ALA A 221 21.13 8.28 7.08
C ALA A 221 20.98 7.45 8.36
N VAL A 222 20.18 7.91 9.31
CA VAL A 222 19.88 7.18 10.57
C VAL A 222 19.25 5.83 10.28
N ASN A 223 18.26 5.77 9.39
CA ASN A 223 17.59 4.52 9.02
C ASN A 223 18.52 3.59 8.21
N ASN A 224 19.31 4.12 7.29
CA ASN A 224 20.33 3.35 6.55
C ASN A 224 21.36 2.74 7.51
N HIS A 225 21.79 3.51 8.51
CA HIS A 225 22.72 3.03 9.55
C HIS A 225 22.15 1.86 10.35
N GLY A 226 20.85 1.95 10.74
CA GLY A 226 20.15 0.88 11.42
C GLY A 226 20.01 -0.37 10.56
N ALA A 227 19.58 -0.19 9.29
CA ALA A 227 19.46 -1.27 8.31
C ALA A 227 20.78 -2.02 8.08
N ALA A 228 21.89 -1.28 7.91
CA ALA A 228 23.20 -1.86 7.69
C ALA A 228 23.74 -2.66 8.89
N ARG A 229 23.22 -2.40 10.10
CA ARG A 229 23.64 -3.07 11.35
C ARG A 229 22.61 -4.05 11.90
N SER A 230 21.65 -4.40 11.10
CA SER A 230 20.58 -5.33 11.44
C SER A 230 20.71 -6.64 10.64
N ALA A 231 20.09 -7.73 11.13
CA ALA A 231 20.28 -9.07 10.57
C ALA A 231 19.06 -9.65 9.84
N GLY A 232 17.93 -8.92 9.82
CA GLY A 232 16.68 -9.39 9.22
C GLY A 232 16.75 -9.50 7.70
N GLU A 233 16.10 -10.51 7.16
CA GLU A 233 15.85 -10.67 5.73
C GLU A 233 14.80 -9.66 5.21
N VAL A 234 13.91 -9.25 6.12
CA VAL A 234 12.95 -8.17 5.90
C VAL A 234 13.25 -7.04 6.89
N LEU A 235 13.31 -5.83 6.37
CA LEU A 235 13.44 -4.60 7.15
C LEU A 235 12.05 -4.00 7.35
N VAL A 236 11.77 -3.54 8.56
CA VAL A 236 10.59 -2.73 8.86
C VAL A 236 11.09 -1.42 9.46
N PHE A 237 10.88 -0.33 8.73
CA PHE A 237 11.12 1.00 9.26
C PHE A 237 9.88 1.45 10.00
N LEU A 238 10.06 1.89 11.23
CA LEU A 238 8.98 2.20 12.15
C LEU A 238 9.33 3.43 13.00
N ASN A 239 8.51 4.47 12.94
CA ASN A 239 8.70 5.65 13.78
C ASN A 239 8.47 5.34 15.25
N ASP A 240 9.15 6.06 16.16
CA ASP A 240 9.01 5.88 17.60
C ASP A 240 7.66 6.39 18.17
N ASP A 241 6.91 7.18 17.40
CA ASP A 241 5.55 7.66 17.73
C ASP A 241 4.44 6.78 17.11
N THR A 242 4.71 5.50 16.85
CA THR A 242 3.74 4.52 16.39
C THR A 242 3.33 3.53 17.49
N GLU A 243 2.15 2.94 17.34
CA GLU A 243 1.63 1.90 18.22
C GLU A 243 0.91 0.82 17.42
N ALA A 244 1.37 -0.43 17.52
CA ALA A 244 0.72 -1.57 16.89
C ALA A 244 -0.45 -2.09 17.76
N ARG A 245 -1.69 -1.96 17.28
CA ARG A 245 -2.92 -2.34 18.00
C ARG A 245 -3.39 -3.76 17.69
N SER A 246 -2.84 -4.38 16.66
CA SER A 246 -3.17 -5.75 16.25
C SER A 246 -1.95 -6.65 16.39
N PRO A 247 -1.99 -7.76 17.13
CA PRO A 247 -0.83 -8.65 17.27
C PRO A 247 -0.29 -9.18 15.94
N GLY A 248 -1.17 -9.42 14.96
CA GLY A 248 -0.82 -9.98 13.66
C GLY A 248 -0.29 -8.97 12.62
N TRP A 249 -0.08 -7.71 12.99
CA TRP A 249 0.30 -6.65 12.05
C TRP A 249 1.55 -6.98 11.24
N LEU A 250 2.56 -7.54 11.91
CA LEU A 250 3.84 -7.85 11.28
C LEU A 250 3.72 -9.03 10.30
N ARG A 251 2.91 -10.06 10.62
CA ARG A 251 2.58 -11.16 9.70
C ARG A 251 1.92 -10.64 8.42
N GLN A 252 1.04 -9.66 8.54
CA GLN A 252 0.38 -9.07 7.37
C GLN A 252 1.39 -8.35 6.47
N LEU A 253 2.25 -7.50 7.01
CA LEU A 253 3.24 -6.78 6.20
C LEU A 253 4.27 -7.74 5.59
N VAL A 254 4.82 -8.66 6.38
CA VAL A 254 5.88 -9.57 5.93
C VAL A 254 5.35 -10.62 4.95
N GLY A 255 4.12 -11.07 5.12
CA GLY A 255 3.50 -11.99 4.17
C GLY A 255 3.48 -11.42 2.75
N TRP A 256 3.13 -10.14 2.60
CA TRP A 256 3.22 -9.44 1.32
C TRP A 256 4.67 -9.16 0.91
N ALA A 257 5.49 -8.61 1.82
CA ALA A 257 6.89 -8.25 1.52
C ALA A 257 7.73 -9.43 1.04
N SER A 258 7.40 -10.65 1.49
CA SER A 258 8.10 -11.87 1.10
C SER A 258 7.75 -12.38 -0.31
N ARG A 259 7.01 -11.64 -1.11
CA ARG A 259 6.70 -11.99 -2.51
C ARG A 259 7.70 -11.36 -3.45
N ASP A 260 8.19 -12.13 -4.41
CA ASP A 260 9.27 -11.70 -5.32
C ASP A 260 8.89 -10.46 -6.13
N GLU A 261 7.59 -10.31 -6.45
CA GLU A 261 7.05 -9.20 -7.24
C GLU A 261 6.79 -7.94 -6.41
N ILE A 262 6.84 -8.03 -5.07
CA ILE A 262 6.50 -6.92 -4.18
C ILE A 262 7.76 -6.18 -3.75
N GLY A 263 7.72 -4.88 -3.85
CA GLY A 263 8.76 -3.95 -3.37
C GLY A 263 8.53 -3.55 -1.92
N THR A 264 7.89 -2.40 -1.70
CA THR A 264 7.56 -1.92 -0.36
C THR A 264 6.14 -2.27 0.04
N VAL A 265 5.92 -2.50 1.34
CA VAL A 265 4.62 -2.80 1.93
C VAL A 265 4.35 -1.83 3.07
N GLY A 266 3.51 -0.84 2.83
CA GLY A 266 3.12 0.14 3.85
C GLY A 266 1.95 -0.35 4.70
N ALA A 267 1.95 0.01 5.98
CA ALA A 267 0.76 -0.10 6.81
C ALA A 267 -0.18 1.07 6.52
N GLN A 268 -1.49 0.82 6.52
CA GLN A 268 -2.44 1.91 6.71
C GLN A 268 -2.28 2.46 8.12
N LEU A 269 -2.10 3.79 8.24
CA LEU A 269 -1.93 4.47 9.53
C LEU A 269 -3.20 5.20 9.91
N LEU A 270 -3.52 5.13 11.20
CA LEU A 270 -4.62 5.85 11.81
C LEU A 270 -4.08 6.87 12.82
N ASP A 271 -4.71 8.02 12.91
CA ASP A 271 -4.47 8.99 13.96
C ASP A 271 -5.06 8.52 15.31
N PRO A 272 -4.83 9.26 16.42
CA PRO A 272 -5.41 8.92 17.72
C PRO A 272 -6.94 8.87 17.75
N GLU A 273 -7.61 9.62 16.88
CA GLU A 273 -9.06 9.69 16.73
C GLU A 273 -9.62 8.56 15.84
N GLY A 274 -8.75 7.75 15.23
CA GLY A 274 -9.11 6.64 14.35
C GLY A 274 -9.37 7.05 12.89
N ARG A 275 -9.00 8.26 12.49
CA ARG A 275 -9.05 8.70 11.10
C ARG A 275 -7.83 8.17 10.36
N ILE A 276 -8.00 7.96 9.06
CA ILE A 276 -6.88 7.54 8.22
C ILE A 276 -5.91 8.72 8.08
N GLN A 277 -4.67 8.51 8.44
CA GLN A 277 -3.57 9.43 8.21
C GLN A 277 -2.81 9.06 6.93
N HIS A 278 -2.70 7.77 6.66
CA HIS A 278 -2.01 7.23 5.48
C HIS A 278 -2.70 5.98 4.95
N GLY A 279 -3.06 6.01 3.68
CA GLY A 279 -3.58 4.86 2.91
C GLY A 279 -2.81 4.61 1.62
N GLY A 280 -1.57 5.12 1.53
CA GLY A 280 -0.70 5.13 0.36
C GLY A 280 -0.39 6.54 -0.09
N VAL A 281 0.68 6.71 -0.85
CA VAL A 281 1.09 8.00 -1.44
C VAL A 281 0.61 8.06 -2.88
N VAL A 282 -0.04 9.18 -3.24
CA VAL A 282 -0.44 9.52 -4.61
C VAL A 282 0.41 10.68 -5.10
N LEU A 283 1.10 10.49 -6.22
CA LEU A 283 1.94 11.51 -6.84
C LEU A 283 1.07 12.50 -7.62
N GLY A 284 1.38 13.79 -7.45
CA GLY A 284 0.63 14.91 -8.03
C GLY A 284 -0.45 15.47 -7.10
N MET A 285 -0.83 14.76 -6.05
CA MET A 285 -1.77 15.25 -5.04
C MET A 285 -1.14 16.42 -4.28
N ASP A 286 -1.91 17.51 -4.08
CA ASP A 286 -1.44 18.75 -3.46
C ASP A 286 -0.18 19.33 -4.16
N ALA A 287 -0.12 19.19 -5.49
CA ALA A 287 0.98 19.60 -6.35
C ALA A 287 2.34 18.91 -6.06
N SER A 288 2.36 17.87 -5.23
CA SER A 288 3.57 17.11 -4.86
C SER A 288 3.25 15.63 -4.65
N ALA A 289 3.04 15.22 -3.42
CA ALA A 289 2.69 13.87 -3.02
C ALA A 289 1.78 13.94 -1.79
N GLY A 290 0.58 13.38 -1.91
CA GLY A 290 -0.40 13.39 -0.83
C GLY A 290 -0.73 11.97 -0.35
N HIS A 291 -1.34 11.89 0.82
CA HIS A 291 -1.75 10.62 1.42
C HIS A 291 -3.21 10.28 1.05
N LEU A 292 -3.41 9.13 0.45
CA LEU A 292 -4.74 8.64 0.08
C LEU A 292 -5.61 8.46 1.33
N PHE A 293 -6.85 8.94 1.27
CA PHE A 293 -7.85 8.92 2.34
C PHE A 293 -7.52 9.74 3.60
N ALA A 294 -6.49 10.59 3.57
CA ALA A 294 -6.08 11.37 4.73
C ALA A 294 -7.23 12.20 5.31
N GLY A 295 -7.37 12.18 6.65
CA GLY A 295 -8.41 12.88 7.40
C GLY A 295 -9.79 12.21 7.40
N GLY A 296 -10.02 11.21 6.53
CA GLY A 296 -11.27 10.45 6.48
C GLY A 296 -11.36 9.35 7.53
N MET A 297 -12.57 9.01 7.96
CA MET A 297 -12.80 7.79 8.74
C MET A 297 -12.67 6.56 7.83
N PRO A 298 -12.24 5.39 8.36
CA PRO A 298 -12.30 4.16 7.61
C PRO A 298 -13.71 3.91 7.06
N ASP A 299 -13.83 3.89 5.74
CA ASP A 299 -15.11 3.80 5.04
C ASP A 299 -15.09 2.57 4.10
N PRO A 300 -16.08 1.65 4.23
CA PRO A 300 -16.20 0.55 3.30
C PRO A 300 -16.62 0.99 1.90
N ASP A 301 -17.00 2.27 1.71
CA ASP A 301 -17.83 2.70 0.60
C ASP A 301 -17.47 4.06 0.01
N SER A 302 -16.21 4.47 0.11
CA SER A 302 -15.75 5.74 -0.45
C SER A 302 -15.86 5.78 -1.99
N MET A 303 -15.74 6.98 -2.58
CA MET A 303 -15.69 7.16 -4.05
C MET A 303 -14.57 6.37 -4.72
N LEU A 304 -13.48 6.09 -3.98
CA LEU A 304 -12.33 5.27 -4.41
C LEU A 304 -12.48 3.79 -4.05
N GLY A 305 -13.65 3.38 -3.62
CA GLY A 305 -13.94 2.07 -3.06
C GLY A 305 -13.56 1.97 -1.58
N SER A 306 -13.55 0.76 -1.03
CA SER A 306 -13.32 0.56 0.40
C SER A 306 -11.89 0.91 0.81
N THR A 307 -11.76 1.64 1.91
CA THR A 307 -10.47 1.88 2.57
C THR A 307 -9.84 0.62 3.18
N ARG A 308 -10.59 -0.50 3.17
CA ARG A 308 -10.14 -1.81 3.67
C ARG A 308 -9.49 -2.68 2.59
N TRP A 309 -9.44 -2.22 1.35
CA TRP A 309 -8.80 -2.96 0.27
C TRP A 309 -7.27 -2.79 0.32
N VAL A 310 -6.54 -3.89 0.14
CA VAL A 310 -5.12 -3.82 -0.21
C VAL A 310 -5.01 -3.13 -1.55
N ARG A 311 -4.08 -2.18 -1.69
CA ARG A 311 -3.94 -1.36 -2.90
C ARG A 311 -2.51 -1.34 -3.38
N ASN A 312 -2.34 -1.35 -4.70
CA ASN A 312 -1.09 -0.91 -5.29
C ASN A 312 -0.96 0.61 -5.16
N VAL A 313 0.24 1.06 -4.86
CA VAL A 313 0.61 2.47 -4.72
C VAL A 313 2.01 2.69 -5.29
N LEU A 314 2.37 3.92 -5.62
CA LEU A 314 3.75 4.24 -5.99
C LEU A 314 4.68 4.23 -4.80
N ALA A 315 4.20 4.65 -3.62
CA ALA A 315 5.01 4.70 -2.41
C ALA A 315 4.14 4.64 -1.14
N SER A 316 4.81 4.44 -0.02
CA SER A 316 4.23 4.49 1.33
C SER A 316 5.16 5.23 2.26
N THR A 317 4.60 5.82 3.33
CA THR A 317 5.40 6.50 4.34
C THR A 317 6.26 5.53 5.14
N ALA A 318 7.48 5.94 5.45
CA ALA A 318 8.38 5.17 6.31
C ALA A 318 8.02 5.22 7.80
N ALA A 319 6.90 5.88 8.17
CA ALA A 319 6.38 5.77 9.53
C ALA A 319 6.01 4.31 9.91
N CYS A 320 5.59 3.48 8.91
CA CYS A 320 5.54 2.02 9.03
C CYS A 320 5.59 1.37 7.62
N VAL A 321 6.75 0.91 7.20
CA VAL A 321 6.95 0.25 5.91
C VAL A 321 7.86 -0.98 6.05
N ALA A 322 7.45 -2.09 5.45
CA ALA A 322 8.25 -3.31 5.32
C ALA A 322 8.83 -3.42 3.90
N VAL A 323 10.05 -3.92 3.80
CA VAL A 323 10.73 -4.16 2.53
C VAL A 323 11.74 -5.30 2.69
N ARG A 324 11.86 -6.20 1.70
CA ARG A 324 12.97 -7.17 1.70
C ARG A 324 14.31 -6.43 1.68
N ARG A 325 15.28 -6.95 2.41
CA ARG A 325 16.65 -6.37 2.45
C ARG A 325 17.23 -6.23 1.04
N GLU A 326 17.11 -7.27 0.23
CA GLU A 326 17.63 -7.26 -1.14
C GLU A 326 17.00 -6.17 -2.02
N VAL A 327 15.70 -5.89 -1.84
CA VAL A 327 14.99 -4.81 -2.55
C VAL A 327 15.48 -3.45 -2.04
N PHE A 328 15.60 -3.28 -0.72
CA PHE A 328 16.11 -2.07 -0.11
C PHE A 328 17.52 -1.73 -0.60
N GLU A 329 18.42 -2.73 -0.60
CA GLU A 329 19.80 -2.58 -1.07
C GLU A 329 19.87 -2.34 -2.59
N ALA A 330 19.04 -3.03 -3.39
CA ALA A 330 18.97 -2.81 -4.84
C ALA A 330 18.44 -1.41 -5.20
N CYS A 331 17.59 -0.81 -4.36
CA CYS A 331 17.14 0.56 -4.50
C CYS A 331 18.16 1.59 -4.00
N GLY A 332 19.24 1.16 -3.34
CA GLY A 332 20.28 2.03 -2.77
C GLY A 332 19.95 2.56 -1.37
N GLY A 333 18.95 2.00 -0.69
CA GLY A 333 18.47 2.45 0.61
C GLY A 333 17.64 3.73 0.52
N PHE A 334 17.53 4.44 1.64
CA PHE A 334 16.98 5.79 1.65
C PHE A 334 17.99 6.79 1.09
N ASP A 335 17.51 7.70 0.26
CA ASP A 335 18.35 8.75 -0.32
C ASP A 335 18.73 9.80 0.72
N GLU A 336 19.98 9.81 1.14
CA GLU A 336 20.50 10.70 2.21
C GLU A 336 20.55 12.19 1.83
N ARG A 337 20.24 12.53 0.58
CA ARG A 337 20.01 13.91 0.18
C ARG A 337 18.73 14.49 0.79
N PHE A 338 17.82 13.61 1.25
CA PHE A 338 16.63 13.99 2.00
C PHE A 338 16.93 13.92 3.50
N GLU A 339 16.81 15.05 4.17
CA GLU A 339 17.11 15.13 5.60
C GLU A 339 15.95 14.63 6.47
N LEU A 340 14.70 14.95 6.10
CA LEU A 340 13.53 14.66 6.91
C LEU A 340 12.40 13.92 6.18
N CYS A 341 12.09 14.27 4.93
CA CYS A 341 10.91 13.75 4.25
C CYS A 341 11.13 13.59 2.74
N GLY A 342 10.47 12.59 2.15
CA GLY A 342 10.51 12.31 0.71
C GLY A 342 11.37 11.13 0.31
N SER A 343 12.35 10.72 1.11
CA SER A 343 13.19 9.55 0.79
C SER A 343 12.42 8.24 0.76
N ASP A 344 11.36 8.11 1.53
CA ASP A 344 10.43 6.99 1.53
C ASP A 344 9.64 6.91 0.23
N VAL A 345 9.21 8.07 -0.29
CA VAL A 345 8.57 8.14 -1.60
C VAL A 345 9.56 7.74 -2.69
N VAL A 346 10.80 8.26 -2.64
CA VAL A 346 11.86 7.89 -3.59
C VAL A 346 12.16 6.39 -3.54
N LEU A 347 12.24 5.76 -2.37
CA LEU A 347 12.41 4.31 -2.23
C LEU A 347 11.29 3.54 -2.97
N GLY A 348 10.05 3.96 -2.80
CA GLY A 348 8.91 3.36 -3.50
C GLY A 348 8.99 3.53 -5.02
N LEU A 349 9.37 4.73 -5.49
CA LEU A 349 9.56 5.00 -6.92
C LEU A 349 10.70 4.16 -7.52
N GLU A 350 11.83 4.03 -6.81
CA GLU A 350 12.96 3.21 -7.24
C GLU A 350 12.60 1.72 -7.32
N ALA A 351 11.82 1.21 -6.36
CA ALA A 351 11.30 -0.14 -6.42
C ALA A 351 10.39 -0.32 -7.64
N HIS A 352 9.48 0.63 -7.88
CA HIS A 352 8.56 0.57 -9.03
C HIS A 352 9.30 0.64 -10.37
N ILE A 353 10.30 1.51 -10.53
CA ILE A 353 11.11 1.63 -11.75
C ILE A 353 11.85 0.32 -12.05
N ARG A 354 12.24 -0.43 -11.03
CA ARG A 354 12.90 -1.74 -11.17
C ARG A 354 11.94 -2.91 -11.39
N GLY A 355 10.63 -2.63 -11.49
CA GLY A 355 9.61 -3.62 -11.81
C GLY A 355 8.93 -4.26 -10.61
N TRP A 356 9.24 -3.84 -9.38
CA TRP A 356 8.48 -4.25 -8.20
C TRP A 356 7.20 -3.44 -8.04
N ARG A 357 6.19 -4.04 -7.45
CA ARG A 357 4.96 -3.37 -7.08
C ARG A 357 4.95 -3.05 -5.60
N ASN A 358 4.52 -1.85 -5.23
CA ASN A 358 4.33 -1.48 -3.84
C ASN A 358 2.85 -1.61 -3.47
N VAL A 359 2.59 -1.97 -2.22
CA VAL A 359 1.23 -2.13 -1.71
C VAL A 359 1.05 -1.46 -0.35
N VAL A 360 -0.17 -1.01 -0.07
CA VAL A 360 -0.59 -0.63 1.28
C VAL A 360 -1.57 -1.66 1.80
N VAL A 361 -1.32 -2.11 3.04
CA VAL A 361 -2.11 -3.13 3.72
C VAL A 361 -2.93 -2.47 4.83
N PRO A 362 -4.26 -2.45 4.70
CA PRO A 362 -5.16 -2.02 5.77
C PRO A 362 -5.25 -3.09 6.87
N GLY A 363 -5.87 -2.74 8.00
CA GLY A 363 -6.16 -3.72 9.05
C GLY A 363 -4.97 -4.13 9.91
N THR A 364 -3.81 -3.53 9.70
CA THR A 364 -2.64 -3.70 10.57
C THR A 364 -2.87 -3.12 11.98
N GLY A 365 -3.89 -2.26 12.14
CA GLY A 365 -4.17 -1.57 13.40
C GLY A 365 -3.05 -0.63 13.83
N MET A 366 -2.25 -0.12 12.89
CA MET A 366 -1.14 0.77 13.20
C MET A 366 -1.65 2.19 13.48
N ARG A 367 -1.40 2.70 14.67
CA ARG A 367 -1.65 4.09 15.06
C ARG A 367 -0.36 4.89 14.98
N HIS A 368 -0.45 6.16 14.56
CA HIS A 368 0.70 7.06 14.46
C HIS A 368 0.32 8.43 15.03
N MET A 369 1.10 8.90 15.99
CA MET A 369 0.79 10.10 16.80
C MET A 369 1.21 11.41 16.11
N GLU A 370 1.58 11.37 14.88
CA GLU A 370 2.12 12.41 13.99
C GLU A 370 2.56 13.74 14.65
N SER A 371 3.71 14.23 14.24
CA SER A 371 4.24 15.54 14.70
C SER A 371 4.52 15.66 16.20
N ALA A 372 4.54 14.52 16.96
CA ALA A 372 4.88 14.57 18.38
C ALA A 372 6.24 15.22 18.66
N THR A 373 7.14 15.22 17.66
CA THR A 373 8.50 15.78 17.75
C THR A 373 8.88 16.72 16.60
N ARG A 374 7.97 16.98 15.65
CA ARG A 374 8.26 17.78 14.44
C ARG A 374 7.61 19.16 14.53
N ASP A 375 8.36 20.22 14.13
CA ASP A 375 7.78 21.53 13.85
C ASP A 375 6.95 21.45 12.55
N PRO A 376 5.65 21.70 12.56
CA PRO A 376 4.82 21.68 11.36
C PRO A 376 5.25 22.65 10.25
N ALA A 377 5.96 23.75 10.63
CA ALA A 377 6.50 24.75 9.69
C ALA A 377 7.90 24.40 9.18
N GLY A 378 8.53 23.34 9.67
CA GLY A 378 9.94 23.01 9.47
C GLY A 378 10.24 22.09 8.30
N GLY A 379 9.46 22.11 7.22
CA GLY A 379 9.83 21.40 5.99
C GLY A 379 11.18 21.91 5.45
N VAL A 380 12.15 21.01 5.29
CA VAL A 380 13.46 21.35 4.72
C VAL A 380 13.26 21.74 3.26
N ARG A 381 13.56 22.99 2.89
CA ARG A 381 13.42 23.46 1.50
C ARG A 381 14.19 22.59 0.52
N ALA A 382 15.31 22.02 0.95
CA ALA A 382 16.11 21.09 0.16
C ALA A 382 15.31 19.82 -0.18
N ASP A 383 14.61 19.23 0.79
CA ASP A 383 13.77 18.03 0.59
C ASP A 383 12.63 18.29 -0.40
N LEU A 384 11.99 19.46 -0.31
CA LEU A 384 10.92 19.84 -1.25
C LEU A 384 11.46 19.98 -2.68
N PHE A 385 12.64 20.57 -2.86
CA PHE A 385 13.28 20.71 -4.17
C PHE A 385 13.72 19.36 -4.72
N ALA A 386 14.32 18.50 -3.88
CA ALA A 386 14.71 17.15 -4.26
C ALA A 386 13.49 16.30 -4.62
N SER A 387 12.40 16.38 -3.83
CA SER A 387 11.14 15.73 -4.12
C SER A 387 10.59 16.13 -5.49
N TRP A 388 10.51 17.43 -5.77
CA TRP A 388 10.04 17.93 -7.06
C TRP A 388 10.86 17.37 -8.22
N TRP A 389 12.18 17.29 -8.09
CA TRP A 389 13.06 16.71 -9.11
C TRP A 389 12.79 15.22 -9.35
N HIS A 390 12.68 14.43 -8.29
CA HIS A 390 12.41 12.98 -8.39
C HIS A 390 11.00 12.67 -8.89
N TYR A 391 10.02 13.54 -8.59
CA TYR A 391 8.62 13.28 -8.92
C TYR A 391 8.21 13.73 -10.34
N GLN A 392 9.07 14.50 -11.05
CA GLN A 392 8.77 15.10 -12.38
C GLN A 392 8.08 14.16 -13.36
N ARG A 393 8.60 12.94 -13.49
CA ARG A 393 8.04 11.93 -14.39
C ARG A 393 6.58 11.65 -14.06
N TRP A 394 6.27 11.51 -12.79
CA TRP A 394 4.94 11.13 -12.29
C TRP A 394 4.00 12.33 -12.26
N LEU A 395 4.49 13.52 -11.93
CA LEU A 395 3.73 14.75 -12.03
C LEU A 395 3.27 15.05 -13.47
N THR A 396 4.03 14.60 -14.46
CA THR A 396 3.71 14.79 -15.88
C THR A 396 2.84 13.66 -16.44
N ALA A 397 3.17 12.40 -16.12
CA ALA A 397 2.49 11.22 -16.66
C ALA A 397 1.26 10.79 -15.86
N GLY A 398 1.12 11.26 -14.62
CA GLY A 398 0.12 10.84 -13.64
C GLY A 398 0.58 9.62 -12.83
N ASP A 399 -0.11 9.39 -11.71
CA ASP A 399 0.09 8.20 -10.88
C ASP A 399 -0.61 7.00 -11.52
N PRO A 400 0.10 5.89 -11.82
CA PRO A 400 -0.46 4.74 -12.55
C PRO A 400 -1.50 3.95 -11.74
N TYR A 401 -1.64 4.21 -10.44
CA TYR A 401 -2.59 3.51 -9.57
C TYR A 401 -3.77 4.39 -9.14
N PHE A 402 -3.67 5.70 -9.34
CA PHE A 402 -4.77 6.64 -9.03
C PHE A 402 -5.73 6.79 -10.22
N SER A 403 -7.00 7.07 -9.94
CA SER A 403 -7.98 7.27 -11.01
C SER A 403 -7.75 8.61 -11.72
N PRO A 404 -7.50 8.62 -13.04
CA PRO A 404 -7.33 9.87 -13.78
C PRO A 404 -8.65 10.66 -13.95
N SER A 405 -9.78 10.10 -13.52
CA SER A 405 -11.08 10.77 -13.49
C SER A 405 -11.31 11.60 -12.22
N LEU A 406 -10.38 11.57 -11.26
CA LEU A 406 -10.47 12.28 -10.00
C LEU A 406 -9.51 13.46 -9.95
N SER A 407 -9.91 14.49 -9.18
CA SER A 407 -9.04 15.64 -8.90
C SER A 407 -7.88 15.23 -8.01
N LEU A 408 -6.72 15.83 -8.25
CA LEU A 408 -5.56 15.78 -7.36
C LEU A 408 -5.51 16.96 -6.39
N GLU A 409 -6.47 17.89 -6.46
CA GLU A 409 -6.55 19.12 -5.66
C GLU A 409 -7.52 19.03 -4.48
N SER A 410 -8.28 17.92 -4.38
CA SER A 410 -9.26 17.74 -3.29
C SER A 410 -9.32 16.27 -2.87
N HIS A 411 -9.37 16.07 -1.57
CA HIS A 411 -9.52 14.76 -0.92
C HIS A 411 -10.99 14.35 -0.81
#